data_5d70e0d09a1a86475981935a5889e9bc
#
_entry.id   5d70e0d09a1a86475981935a5889e9bc
#
_cell.length_a   1.000
_cell.length_b   1.000
_cell.length_c   1.000
_cell.angle_alpha   90.00
_cell.angle_beta   90.00
_cell.angle_gamma   90.00
#
_symmetry.space_group_name_H-M   'P 1'
#
loop_
_entity.id
_entity.type
_entity.pdbx_description
1 polymer ?
#
loop_
_entity_poly.entity_id
_entity_poly.type
_entity_poly.pdbx_seq_one_letter_code
_entity_poly.pdbx_strand_id
1 'polypeptide(L)'
;MLASLLFSFLAVIVPSGKTITPWADLEKHADEVMITPYLADDSRNVPTVIVCPGGSYHWLDLKGEGIEVAEWLRDNGINAVLLQYRTAGLGSCIWHYRFLFRGRRHPDMICDIQRTIRYVRENADSLGIDPERLGVMGFSAGGHLAMSSACFSNTDYTNLPEGPSTVSLRPDFVGAIYPVVTMNGEYAHRRSRRGLLGEWGVYSSKKRDMMSIEEHIPDDCPPVFMINCKDDPVVDWHNSVILDKALTDAGVSHKYILYETGKHGFGVSDVYGSPESRKWRDEFLIWLRGLYE
;
A
#
# COMPACT_ATOMS: atom_id res chain seq x y z
N MET A 1 -25.04 3.22 34.81
CA MET A 1 -25.35 4.08 33.65
C MET A 1 -24.08 4.30 32.87
N LEU A 2 -23.61 3.21 32.23
CA LEU A 2 -22.39 3.11 31.46
C LEU A 2 -22.64 2.07 30.38
N ALA A 3 -23.35 2.47 29.34
CA ALA A 3 -23.47 1.66 28.15
C ALA A 3 -24.11 2.55 27.08
N SER A 4 -23.34 2.94 26.12
CA SER A 4 -23.69 3.26 24.74
C SER A 4 -22.76 4.36 24.18
N LEU A 5 -21.46 4.07 24.18
CA LEU A 5 -20.60 4.53 23.11
C LEU A 5 -20.60 3.45 22.04
N LEU A 6 -21.73 3.30 21.40
CA LEU A 6 -21.88 2.59 20.15
C LEU A 6 -21.11 3.37 19.10
N PHE A 7 -20.00 2.78 18.68
CA PHE A 7 -19.27 3.14 17.49
C PHE A 7 -20.25 3.21 16.32
N SER A 8 -20.60 4.42 15.93
CA SER A 8 -21.12 4.65 14.59
C SER A 8 -19.98 4.31 13.63
N PHE A 9 -19.97 3.09 13.14
CA PHE A 9 -19.35 2.80 11.87
C PHE A 9 -20.10 3.68 10.85
N LEU A 10 -19.56 4.84 10.57
CA LEU A 10 -19.90 5.55 9.35
C LEU A 10 -19.56 4.58 8.23
N ALA A 11 -20.60 3.97 7.68
CA ALA A 11 -20.49 3.30 6.41
C ALA A 11 -19.94 4.36 5.44
N VAL A 12 -18.66 4.22 5.07
CA VAL A 12 -18.07 5.05 4.05
C VAL A 12 -18.89 4.75 2.80
N ILE A 13 -19.69 5.72 2.36
CA ILE A 13 -20.42 5.62 1.10
C ILE A 13 -19.36 5.50 0.02
N VAL A 14 -19.18 4.29 -0.52
CA VAL A 14 -18.30 4.02 -1.64
C VAL A 14 -18.98 4.63 -2.87
N PRO A 15 -18.43 5.67 -3.50
CA PRO A 15 -19.07 6.26 -4.68
C PRO A 15 -18.96 5.29 -5.86
N SER A 16 -20.10 5.00 -6.47
CA SER A 16 -20.38 4.56 -7.84
C SER A 16 -19.54 3.43 -8.51
N GLY A 17 -18.49 2.89 -7.91
CA GLY A 17 -17.81 1.70 -8.43
C GLY A 17 -18.38 0.42 -7.83
N LYS A 18 -18.66 -0.59 -8.67
CA LYS A 18 -19.04 -1.91 -8.15
C LYS A 18 -17.86 -2.50 -7.38
N THR A 19 -18.00 -2.66 -6.07
CA THR A 19 -16.99 -3.33 -5.25
C THR A 19 -16.83 -4.77 -5.69
N ILE A 20 -15.60 -5.21 -5.82
CA ILE A 20 -15.20 -6.56 -6.23
C ILE A 20 -14.47 -7.22 -5.07
N THR A 21 -14.72 -8.50 -4.87
CA THR A 21 -14.02 -9.31 -3.86
C THR A 21 -13.07 -10.28 -4.57
N PRO A 22 -11.76 -10.01 -4.62
CA PRO A 22 -10.78 -10.84 -5.35
C PRO A 22 -10.68 -12.29 -4.82
N TRP A 23 -11.19 -12.54 -3.62
CA TRP A 23 -11.23 -13.85 -2.97
C TRP A 23 -12.61 -14.51 -3.01
N ALA A 24 -13.56 -14.01 -3.83
CA ALA A 24 -14.96 -14.47 -3.82
C ALA A 24 -15.14 -15.97 -4.14
N ASP A 25 -14.20 -16.56 -4.85
CA ASP A 25 -14.13 -17.98 -5.19
C ASP A 25 -13.55 -18.86 -4.07
N LEU A 26 -13.07 -18.26 -2.98
CA LEU A 26 -12.50 -18.93 -1.83
C LEU A 26 -13.28 -18.55 -0.57
N GLU A 27 -14.19 -19.44 -0.12
CA GLU A 27 -15.11 -19.23 1.01
C GLU A 27 -14.49 -18.60 2.27
N LYS A 28 -13.20 -18.77 2.49
CA LYS A 28 -12.53 -18.42 3.74
C LYS A 28 -12.23 -16.92 3.91
N HIS A 29 -12.27 -16.11 2.85
CA HIS A 29 -11.82 -14.71 2.88
C HIS A 29 -12.66 -13.77 1.99
N ALA A 30 -13.75 -14.24 1.45
CA ALA A 30 -14.56 -13.54 0.44
C ALA A 30 -14.95 -12.11 0.84
N ASP A 31 -15.23 -11.87 2.12
CA ASP A 31 -15.77 -10.60 2.61
C ASP A 31 -14.70 -9.70 3.28
N GLU A 32 -13.45 -10.14 3.37
CA GLU A 32 -12.42 -9.40 4.12
C GLU A 32 -11.56 -8.51 3.23
N VAL A 33 -11.46 -8.82 1.92
CA VAL A 33 -10.64 -8.07 0.95
C VAL A 33 -11.55 -7.56 -0.16
N MET A 34 -11.51 -6.26 -0.36
CA MET A 34 -12.32 -5.61 -1.39
C MET A 34 -11.47 -4.71 -2.26
N ILE A 35 -11.78 -4.67 -3.55
CA ILE A 35 -11.24 -3.69 -4.47
C ILE A 35 -12.36 -2.86 -5.07
N THR A 36 -12.11 -1.58 -5.30
CA THR A 36 -13.05 -0.66 -5.93
C THR A 36 -12.35 0.05 -7.08
N PRO A 37 -12.71 -0.22 -8.33
CA PRO A 37 -12.17 0.49 -9.48
C PRO A 37 -12.68 1.94 -9.57
N TYR A 38 -11.78 2.86 -9.92
CA TYR A 38 -12.02 4.24 -10.29
C TYR A 38 -11.35 4.46 -11.65
N LEU A 39 -12.12 4.33 -12.72
CA LEU A 39 -11.56 4.34 -14.07
C LEU A 39 -11.64 5.73 -14.69
N ALA A 40 -10.57 6.10 -15.39
CA ALA A 40 -10.52 7.28 -16.23
C ALA A 40 -11.33 7.08 -17.53
N ASP A 41 -11.65 8.14 -18.24
CA ASP A 41 -12.46 8.09 -19.47
C ASP A 41 -11.81 7.23 -20.58
N ASP A 42 -10.48 7.28 -20.70
CA ASP A 42 -9.68 6.47 -21.64
C ASP A 42 -8.92 5.34 -20.93
N SER A 43 -9.65 4.55 -20.17
CA SER A 43 -9.08 3.56 -19.23
C SER A 43 -8.11 2.55 -19.85
N ARG A 44 -8.27 2.21 -21.15
CA ARG A 44 -7.42 1.22 -21.85
C ARG A 44 -6.04 1.74 -22.24
N ASN A 45 -5.88 3.06 -22.30
CA ASN A 45 -4.65 3.69 -22.81
C ASN A 45 -3.83 4.37 -21.71
N VAL A 46 -4.28 4.29 -20.47
CA VAL A 46 -3.63 4.95 -19.33
C VAL A 46 -3.18 3.94 -18.27
N PRO A 47 -2.16 4.28 -17.47
CA PRO A 47 -1.72 3.42 -16.38
C PRO A 47 -2.82 3.17 -15.35
N THR A 48 -2.74 2.02 -14.68
CA THR A 48 -3.60 1.66 -13.54
C THR A 48 -2.77 1.61 -12.26
N VAL A 49 -3.25 2.21 -11.19
CA VAL A 49 -2.61 2.24 -9.88
C VAL A 49 -3.46 1.51 -8.85
N ILE A 50 -2.95 0.44 -8.26
CA ILE A 50 -3.55 -0.13 -7.06
C ILE A 50 -3.16 0.74 -5.88
N VAL A 51 -4.16 1.30 -5.17
CA VAL A 51 -3.97 2.21 -4.03
C VAL A 51 -4.08 1.43 -2.73
N CYS A 52 -3.00 1.45 -1.93
CA CYS A 52 -2.90 0.82 -0.62
C CYS A 52 -2.89 1.88 0.49
N PRO A 53 -4.02 2.14 1.18
CA PRO A 53 -4.06 3.10 2.28
C PRO A 53 -3.15 2.72 3.44
N GLY A 54 -2.71 3.72 4.22
CA GLY A 54 -2.02 3.50 5.47
C GLY A 54 -2.93 3.14 6.63
N GLY A 55 -2.38 3.15 7.85
CA GLY A 55 -3.10 2.79 9.08
C GLY A 55 -2.33 1.82 9.96
N SER A 56 -1.00 1.83 9.85
CA SER A 56 -0.09 1.04 10.70
C SER A 56 -0.38 -0.47 10.69
N TYR A 57 -1.01 -1.01 9.65
CA TYR A 57 -1.50 -2.39 9.56
C TYR A 57 -2.57 -2.78 10.61
N HIS A 58 -3.09 -1.82 11.36
CA HIS A 58 -4.17 -2.04 12.33
C HIS A 58 -5.53 -1.57 11.81
N TRP A 59 -5.56 -0.60 10.91
CA TRP A 59 -6.75 -0.09 10.23
C TRP A 59 -6.36 0.41 8.83
N LEU A 60 -7.31 0.95 8.09
CA LEU A 60 -7.08 1.61 6.81
C LEU A 60 -7.62 3.04 6.88
N ASP A 61 -6.81 4.01 6.47
CA ASP A 61 -7.31 5.36 6.18
C ASP A 61 -7.97 5.38 4.81
N LEU A 62 -9.18 4.79 4.77
CA LEU A 62 -9.94 4.63 3.53
C LEU A 62 -10.34 5.96 2.90
N LYS A 63 -10.48 7.02 3.69
CA LYS A 63 -10.87 8.34 3.16
C LYS A 63 -9.68 9.07 2.58
N GLY A 64 -8.72 9.47 3.42
CA GLY A 64 -7.65 10.39 3.05
C GLY A 64 -6.58 9.77 2.16
N GLU A 65 -6.23 8.50 2.43
CA GLU A 65 -5.19 7.77 1.69
C GLU A 65 -5.76 6.70 0.73
N GLY A 66 -7.09 6.57 0.68
CA GLY A 66 -7.79 5.64 -0.20
C GLY A 66 -8.65 6.34 -1.24
N ILE A 67 -9.88 6.71 -0.87
CA ILE A 67 -10.91 7.24 -1.79
C ILE A 67 -10.45 8.54 -2.44
N GLU A 68 -9.99 9.51 -1.64
CA GLU A 68 -9.53 10.81 -2.16
C GLU A 68 -8.35 10.65 -3.14
N VAL A 69 -7.45 9.69 -2.87
CA VAL A 69 -6.34 9.36 -3.79
C VAL A 69 -6.84 8.72 -5.08
N ALA A 70 -7.75 7.77 -4.99
CA ALA A 70 -8.30 7.09 -6.16
C ALA A 70 -9.09 8.05 -7.06
N GLU A 71 -9.86 8.96 -6.47
CA GLU A 71 -10.55 10.04 -7.19
C GLU A 71 -9.56 11.00 -7.85
N TRP A 72 -8.53 11.44 -7.11
CA TRP A 72 -7.49 12.31 -7.65
C TRP A 72 -6.77 11.67 -8.85
N LEU A 73 -6.41 10.38 -8.78
CA LEU A 73 -5.79 9.67 -9.90
C LEU A 73 -6.72 9.65 -11.12
N ARG A 74 -7.97 9.24 -10.94
CA ARG A 74 -8.98 9.22 -12.00
C ARG A 74 -9.16 10.60 -12.66
N ASP A 75 -9.28 11.64 -11.86
CA ASP A 75 -9.50 13.02 -12.33
C ASP A 75 -8.27 13.58 -13.08
N ASN A 76 -7.09 12.95 -12.89
CA ASN A 76 -5.86 13.23 -13.65
C ASN A 76 -5.61 12.24 -14.80
N GLY A 77 -6.61 11.45 -15.19
CA GLY A 77 -6.55 10.53 -16.32
C GLY A 77 -5.76 9.26 -16.06
N ILE A 78 -5.70 8.79 -14.80
CA ILE A 78 -5.04 7.56 -14.38
C ILE A 78 -6.08 6.65 -13.74
N ASN A 79 -6.15 5.38 -14.14
CA ASN A 79 -7.01 4.43 -13.46
C ASN A 79 -6.52 4.18 -12.03
N ALA A 80 -7.45 4.03 -11.09
CA ALA A 80 -7.14 3.58 -9.75
C ALA A 80 -7.96 2.36 -9.36
N VAL A 81 -7.37 1.48 -8.57
CA VAL A 81 -8.03 0.35 -7.93
C VAL A 81 -7.76 0.45 -6.43
N LEU A 82 -8.72 0.96 -5.67
CA LEU A 82 -8.59 1.06 -4.21
C LEU A 82 -8.64 -0.34 -3.60
N LEU A 83 -7.57 -0.73 -2.89
CA LEU A 83 -7.49 -1.99 -2.18
C LEU A 83 -7.78 -1.81 -0.69
N GLN A 84 -8.80 -2.49 -0.21
CA GLN A 84 -9.07 -2.68 1.21
C GLN A 84 -8.48 -4.04 1.64
N TYR A 85 -7.21 -4.02 2.02
CA TYR A 85 -6.50 -5.23 2.46
C TYR A 85 -6.77 -5.54 3.94
N ARG A 86 -6.55 -6.80 4.32
CA ARG A 86 -6.74 -7.27 5.70
C ARG A 86 -5.74 -6.63 6.66
N THR A 87 -6.21 -6.27 7.85
CA THR A 87 -5.39 -5.65 8.90
C THR A 87 -5.48 -6.41 10.21
N ALA A 88 -4.61 -6.09 11.16
CA ALA A 88 -4.66 -6.65 12.50
C ALA A 88 -5.93 -6.23 13.28
N GLY A 89 -6.66 -5.21 12.78
CA GLY A 89 -7.87 -4.68 13.38
C GLY A 89 -7.61 -3.64 14.48
N LEU A 90 -8.51 -2.68 14.62
CA LEU A 90 -8.42 -1.61 15.63
C LEU A 90 -8.31 -2.15 17.07
N GLY A 91 -8.99 -3.25 17.37
CA GLY A 91 -8.91 -3.90 18.67
C GLY A 91 -7.47 -4.27 19.04
N SER A 92 -6.68 -4.77 18.09
CA SER A 92 -5.28 -5.12 18.31
C SER A 92 -4.37 -3.89 18.52
N CYS A 93 -4.79 -2.71 18.05
CA CYS A 93 -4.08 -1.45 18.29
C CYS A 93 -4.25 -0.96 19.73
N ILE A 94 -5.47 -1.02 20.24
CA ILE A 94 -5.86 -0.46 21.55
C ILE A 94 -5.49 -1.42 22.69
N TRP A 95 -5.73 -2.71 22.47
CA TRP A 95 -5.64 -3.72 23.52
C TRP A 95 -4.45 -4.64 23.25
N HIS A 96 -3.39 -4.46 24.02
CA HIS A 96 -2.16 -5.29 23.96
C HIS A 96 -2.38 -6.74 24.47
N TYR A 97 -3.58 -7.30 24.27
CA TYR A 97 -3.85 -8.66 24.73
C TYR A 97 -3.29 -9.70 23.76
N ARG A 98 -2.14 -10.26 24.16
CA ARG A 98 -1.38 -11.28 23.41
C ARG A 98 -2.19 -12.55 23.09
N PHE A 99 -3.30 -12.80 23.77
CA PHE A 99 -3.99 -14.08 23.74
C PHE A 99 -5.40 -14.07 23.16
N LEU A 100 -6.08 -12.93 23.09
CA LEU A 100 -7.51 -12.87 22.76
C LEU A 100 -7.83 -12.34 21.37
N PHE A 101 -6.95 -11.54 20.76
CA PHE A 101 -7.19 -10.96 19.43
C PHE A 101 -6.10 -11.40 18.47
N ARG A 102 -6.35 -12.48 17.74
CA ARG A 102 -5.54 -12.88 16.58
C ARG A 102 -6.03 -12.11 15.37
N GLY A 103 -5.63 -10.86 15.27
CA GLY A 103 -5.81 -10.09 14.04
C GLY A 103 -5.00 -10.67 12.88
N ARG A 104 -5.25 -10.18 11.70
CA ARG A 104 -4.49 -10.53 10.50
C ARG A 104 -3.07 -9.98 10.60
N ARG A 105 -2.09 -10.70 10.04
CA ARG A 105 -0.67 -10.36 10.05
C ARG A 105 0.01 -10.96 8.83
N HIS A 106 1.28 -10.62 8.62
CA HIS A 106 2.05 -11.28 7.57
C HIS A 106 1.91 -12.82 7.64
N PRO A 107 1.63 -13.50 6.51
CA PRO A 107 1.64 -13.00 5.12
C PRO A 107 0.30 -12.47 4.58
N ASP A 108 -0.77 -12.35 5.37
CA ASP A 108 -2.10 -12.01 4.87
C ASP A 108 -2.11 -10.76 3.98
N MET A 109 -1.42 -9.67 4.37
CA MET A 109 -1.41 -8.42 3.63
C MET A 109 -0.70 -8.56 2.27
N ILE A 110 0.41 -9.31 2.22
CA ILE A 110 1.10 -9.55 0.95
C ILE A 110 0.31 -10.50 0.06
N CYS A 111 -0.38 -11.47 0.63
CA CYS A 111 -1.32 -12.30 -0.12
C CYS A 111 -2.41 -11.44 -0.79
N ASP A 112 -2.94 -10.45 -0.08
CA ASP A 112 -4.02 -9.60 -0.58
C ASP A 112 -3.57 -8.72 -1.75
N ILE A 113 -2.41 -8.08 -1.65
CA ILE A 113 -1.90 -7.26 -2.76
C ILE A 113 -1.52 -8.13 -3.96
N GLN A 114 -0.90 -9.29 -3.76
CA GLN A 114 -0.56 -10.20 -4.85
C GLN A 114 -1.81 -10.75 -5.54
N ARG A 115 -2.83 -11.15 -4.75
CA ARG A 115 -4.12 -11.59 -5.33
C ARG A 115 -4.80 -10.45 -6.10
N THR A 116 -4.68 -9.23 -5.62
CA THR A 116 -5.23 -8.06 -6.32
C THR A 116 -4.50 -7.82 -7.65
N ILE A 117 -3.17 -7.83 -7.67
CA ILE A 117 -2.38 -7.72 -8.90
C ILE A 117 -2.78 -8.81 -9.90
N ARG A 118 -2.82 -10.07 -9.43
CA ARG A 118 -3.23 -11.21 -10.24
C ARG A 118 -4.64 -11.01 -10.81
N TYR A 119 -5.62 -10.70 -9.94
CA TYR A 119 -7.02 -10.49 -10.34
C TYR A 119 -7.16 -9.38 -11.38
N VAL A 120 -6.50 -8.24 -11.16
CA VAL A 120 -6.57 -7.09 -12.06
C VAL A 120 -6.00 -7.45 -13.43
N ARG A 121 -4.86 -8.17 -13.49
CA ARG A 121 -4.26 -8.62 -14.74
C ARG A 121 -5.08 -9.70 -15.47
N GLU A 122 -5.56 -10.71 -14.75
CA GLU A 122 -6.41 -11.77 -15.31
C GLU A 122 -7.75 -11.24 -15.85
N ASN A 123 -8.25 -10.14 -15.29
CA ASN A 123 -9.52 -9.55 -15.67
C ASN A 123 -9.37 -8.19 -16.42
N ALA A 124 -8.18 -7.89 -16.93
CA ALA A 124 -7.88 -6.60 -17.55
C ALA A 124 -8.86 -6.21 -18.68
N ASP A 125 -9.20 -7.16 -19.54
CA ASP A 125 -10.17 -6.96 -20.63
C ASP A 125 -11.56 -6.58 -20.12
N SER A 126 -12.05 -7.27 -19.10
CA SER A 126 -13.38 -7.03 -18.50
C SER A 126 -13.40 -5.73 -17.69
N LEU A 127 -12.27 -5.35 -17.10
CA LEU A 127 -12.10 -4.09 -16.38
C LEU A 127 -11.85 -2.92 -17.34
N GLY A 128 -11.47 -3.20 -18.59
CA GLY A 128 -11.17 -2.17 -19.58
C GLY A 128 -9.86 -1.43 -19.30
N ILE A 129 -8.83 -2.12 -18.84
CA ILE A 129 -7.52 -1.54 -18.48
C ILE A 129 -6.37 -2.22 -19.25
N ASP A 130 -5.18 -1.60 -19.23
CA ASP A 130 -3.95 -2.17 -19.76
C ASP A 130 -3.23 -2.97 -18.66
N PRO A 131 -3.06 -4.30 -18.79
CA PRO A 131 -2.37 -5.13 -17.81
C PRO A 131 -0.86 -4.89 -17.71
N GLU A 132 -0.25 -4.29 -18.74
CA GLU A 132 1.20 -4.03 -18.83
C GLU A 132 1.60 -2.67 -18.24
N ARG A 133 0.64 -1.91 -17.70
CA ARG A 133 0.85 -0.62 -17.06
C ARG A 133 0.21 -0.56 -15.68
N LEU A 134 0.48 -1.61 -14.87
CA LEU A 134 -0.12 -1.78 -13.55
C LEU A 134 0.90 -1.50 -12.44
N GLY A 135 0.75 -0.36 -11.76
CA GLY A 135 1.57 -0.01 -10.59
C GLY A 135 0.84 -0.17 -9.26
N VAL A 136 1.60 -0.05 -8.19
CA VAL A 136 1.08 -0.02 -6.82
C VAL A 136 1.55 1.25 -6.13
N MET A 137 0.61 2.02 -5.56
CA MET A 137 0.90 3.17 -4.72
C MET A 137 0.42 2.90 -3.30
N GLY A 138 1.25 3.24 -2.32
CA GLY A 138 0.86 3.08 -0.93
C GLY A 138 1.36 4.20 -0.03
N PHE A 139 0.67 4.37 1.08
CA PHE A 139 0.87 5.44 2.06
C PHE A 139 1.28 4.85 3.40
N SER A 140 2.31 5.37 4.06
CA SER A 140 2.70 4.91 5.39
C SER A 140 2.94 3.38 5.44
N ALA A 141 2.17 2.64 6.22
CA ALA A 141 2.18 1.17 6.20
C ALA A 141 1.75 0.58 4.85
N GLY A 142 0.86 1.26 4.12
CA GLY A 142 0.52 0.91 2.73
C GLY A 142 1.69 1.11 1.78
N GLY A 143 2.57 2.09 2.05
CA GLY A 143 3.84 2.30 1.32
C GLY A 143 4.80 1.12 1.51
N HIS A 144 4.88 0.58 2.71
CA HIS A 144 5.58 -0.67 2.97
C HIS A 144 4.96 -1.84 2.19
N LEU A 145 3.63 -1.94 2.15
CA LEU A 145 2.95 -2.98 1.37
C LEU A 145 3.18 -2.84 -0.13
N ALA A 146 3.17 -1.60 -0.65
CA ALA A 146 3.47 -1.32 -2.05
C ALA A 146 4.89 -1.77 -2.41
N MET A 147 5.89 -1.42 -1.61
CA MET A 147 7.26 -1.92 -1.80
C MET A 147 7.35 -3.44 -1.62
N SER A 148 6.62 -4.02 -0.66
CA SER A 148 6.59 -5.49 -0.48
C SER A 148 6.09 -6.20 -1.74
N SER A 149 5.14 -5.62 -2.48
CA SER A 149 4.63 -6.20 -3.73
C SER A 149 5.71 -6.31 -4.81
N ALA A 150 6.66 -5.39 -4.83
CA ALA A 150 7.82 -5.45 -5.73
C ALA A 150 8.90 -6.40 -5.19
N CYS A 151 9.29 -6.24 -3.92
CA CYS A 151 10.39 -7.01 -3.33
C CYS A 151 10.12 -8.52 -3.24
N PHE A 152 8.87 -8.92 -3.11
CA PHE A 152 8.47 -10.33 -2.96
C PHE A 152 7.67 -10.87 -4.15
N SER A 153 7.72 -10.21 -5.30
CA SER A 153 6.96 -10.60 -6.50
C SER A 153 7.32 -11.98 -7.05
N ASN A 154 8.56 -12.44 -6.81
CA ASN A 154 9.06 -13.75 -7.25
C ASN A 154 8.58 -14.92 -6.37
N THR A 155 7.84 -14.63 -5.29
CA THR A 155 7.26 -15.66 -4.40
C THR A 155 5.75 -15.48 -4.36
N ASP A 156 5.01 -16.49 -4.79
CA ASP A 156 3.55 -16.47 -4.71
C ASP A 156 3.09 -16.87 -3.31
N TYR A 157 2.62 -15.89 -2.54
CA TYR A 157 2.07 -16.08 -1.20
C TYR A 157 0.58 -16.42 -1.19
N THR A 158 -0.10 -16.38 -2.34
CA THR A 158 -1.55 -16.55 -2.41
C THR A 158 -1.99 -17.98 -2.12
N ASN A 159 -1.15 -18.98 -2.48
CA ASN A 159 -1.42 -20.41 -2.29
C ASN A 159 -2.80 -20.81 -2.80
N LEU A 160 -3.20 -20.34 -3.98
CA LEU A 160 -4.51 -20.60 -4.55
C LEU A 160 -4.66 -22.06 -5.01
N PRO A 161 -5.89 -22.64 -4.93
CA PRO A 161 -6.15 -24.02 -5.36
C PRO A 161 -5.82 -24.28 -6.84
N GLU A 162 -5.97 -23.28 -7.69
CA GLU A 162 -5.62 -23.33 -9.12
C GLU A 162 -4.13 -23.31 -9.39
N GLY A 163 -3.31 -23.18 -8.36
CA GLY A 163 -1.85 -23.19 -8.46
C GLY A 163 -1.24 -21.77 -8.58
N PRO A 164 0.08 -21.73 -8.85
CA PRO A 164 0.80 -20.47 -8.99
C PRO A 164 0.22 -19.56 -10.04
N SER A 165 0.42 -18.25 -9.87
CA SER A 165 -0.04 -17.25 -10.83
C SER A 165 0.57 -17.49 -12.22
N THR A 166 -0.25 -17.41 -13.27
CA THR A 166 0.17 -17.44 -14.66
C THR A 166 0.52 -16.06 -15.22
N VAL A 167 0.13 -15.01 -14.49
CA VAL A 167 0.49 -13.62 -14.80
C VAL A 167 1.53 -13.12 -13.80
N SER A 168 2.29 -12.10 -14.17
CA SER A 168 3.27 -11.49 -13.27
C SER A 168 2.62 -10.94 -12.00
N LEU A 169 3.22 -11.21 -10.84
CA LEU A 169 2.85 -10.60 -9.57
C LEU A 169 3.63 -9.31 -9.30
N ARG A 170 4.65 -9.00 -10.14
CA ARG A 170 5.47 -7.80 -10.03
C ARG A 170 4.71 -6.60 -10.59
N PRO A 171 4.55 -5.50 -9.84
CA PRO A 171 4.02 -4.26 -10.39
C PRO A 171 5.00 -3.66 -11.41
N ASP A 172 4.52 -2.82 -12.33
CA ASP A 172 5.35 -2.18 -13.34
C ASP A 172 6.01 -0.89 -12.82
N PHE A 173 5.49 -0.33 -11.73
CA PHE A 173 6.08 0.77 -10.96
C PHE A 173 5.53 0.79 -9.53
N VAL A 174 6.23 1.48 -8.63
CA VAL A 174 5.79 1.67 -7.24
C VAL A 174 5.80 3.15 -6.85
N GLY A 175 4.73 3.59 -6.18
CA GLY A 175 4.65 4.85 -5.45
C GLY A 175 4.69 4.60 -3.93
N ALA A 176 5.75 5.00 -3.25
CA ALA A 176 5.91 4.84 -1.80
C ALA A 176 5.86 6.20 -1.10
N ILE A 177 4.71 6.55 -0.54
CA ILE A 177 4.44 7.87 0.03
C ILE A 177 4.61 7.82 1.55
N TYR A 178 5.59 8.55 2.07
CA TYR A 178 6.07 8.52 3.47
C TYR A 178 6.08 7.10 4.07
N PRO A 179 6.77 6.14 3.39
CA PRO A 179 6.62 4.72 3.68
C PRO A 179 7.27 4.33 5.01
N VAL A 180 6.67 3.36 5.69
CA VAL A 180 7.42 2.50 6.60
C VAL A 180 8.34 1.62 5.75
N VAL A 181 9.58 1.40 6.18
CA VAL A 181 10.58 0.62 5.43
C VAL A 181 11.21 -0.44 6.32
N THR A 182 11.97 -0.02 7.32
CA THR A 182 12.66 -0.96 8.21
C THR A 182 11.77 -1.45 9.35
N MET A 183 11.94 -2.73 9.70
CA MET A 183 11.37 -3.33 10.91
C MET A 183 12.41 -3.42 12.04
N ASN A 184 13.65 -2.99 11.78
CA ASN A 184 14.78 -3.05 12.71
C ASN A 184 15.20 -1.66 13.20
N GLY A 185 16.00 -1.64 14.28
CA GLY A 185 16.65 -0.45 14.77
C GLY A 185 15.71 0.61 15.36
N GLU A 186 16.25 1.82 15.48
CA GLU A 186 15.60 2.98 16.11
C GLU A 186 14.55 3.65 15.24
N TYR A 187 14.73 3.60 13.92
CA TYR A 187 13.81 4.21 12.95
C TYR A 187 12.58 3.36 12.65
N ALA A 188 12.54 2.10 13.14
CA ALA A 188 11.39 1.23 12.92
C ALA A 188 10.11 1.79 13.53
N HIS A 189 9.07 1.96 12.72
CA HIS A 189 7.76 2.37 13.21
C HIS A 189 7.11 1.23 14.01
N ARG A 190 7.23 1.29 15.33
CA ARG A 190 6.87 0.20 16.27
C ARG A 190 5.44 -0.28 16.12
N ARG A 191 4.50 0.63 15.84
CA ARG A 191 3.07 0.29 15.66
C ARG A 191 2.88 -0.54 14.39
N SER A 192 3.41 -0.11 13.24
CA SER A 192 3.34 -0.89 12.00
C SER A 192 4.02 -2.23 12.11
N ARG A 193 5.20 -2.29 12.74
CA ARG A 193 5.88 -3.56 13.02
C ARG A 193 5.01 -4.51 13.82
N ARG A 194 4.29 -4.03 14.84
CA ARG A 194 3.38 -4.86 15.63
C ARG A 194 2.16 -5.30 14.83
N GLY A 195 1.54 -4.42 14.05
CA GLY A 195 0.43 -4.74 13.17
C GLY A 195 0.79 -5.82 12.15
N LEU A 196 1.97 -5.68 11.53
CA LEU A 196 2.45 -6.62 10.51
C LEU A 196 2.88 -7.97 11.08
N LEU A 197 3.71 -7.97 12.14
CA LEU A 197 4.36 -9.19 12.66
C LEU A 197 3.61 -9.83 13.84
N GLY A 198 2.67 -9.10 14.43
CA GLY A 198 1.96 -9.51 15.64
C GLY A 198 2.80 -9.41 16.92
N GLU A 199 2.18 -9.57 18.07
CA GLU A 199 2.77 -9.34 19.40
C GLU A 199 4.02 -10.18 19.69
N TRP A 200 4.10 -11.39 19.15
CA TRP A 200 5.27 -12.26 19.31
C TRP A 200 6.29 -12.11 18.19
N GLY A 201 5.82 -11.80 16.99
CA GLY A 201 6.68 -11.63 15.82
C GLY A 201 7.68 -10.49 15.97
N VAL A 202 7.31 -9.42 16.71
CA VAL A 202 8.19 -8.27 16.96
C VAL A 202 9.50 -8.62 17.69
N TYR A 203 9.53 -9.74 18.41
CA TYR A 203 10.73 -10.21 19.12
C TYR A 203 11.62 -11.12 18.25
N SER A 204 11.14 -11.59 17.11
CA SER A 204 11.90 -12.41 16.18
C SER A 204 12.74 -11.54 15.26
N SER A 205 14.08 -11.56 15.38
CA SER A 205 14.96 -10.88 14.43
C SER A 205 14.69 -11.38 13.00
N LYS A 206 14.62 -12.69 12.79
CA LYS A 206 14.35 -13.30 11.49
C LYS A 206 13.09 -12.74 10.81
N LYS A 207 12.00 -12.49 11.58
CA LYS A 207 10.78 -11.91 11.01
C LYS A 207 10.92 -10.43 10.71
N ARG A 208 11.68 -9.70 11.53
CA ARG A 208 11.97 -8.30 11.28
C ARG A 208 12.85 -8.15 10.05
N ASP A 209 13.93 -8.91 9.97
CA ASP A 209 14.84 -8.91 8.82
C ASP A 209 14.09 -9.24 7.53
N MET A 210 13.26 -10.30 7.54
CA MET A 210 12.44 -10.70 6.41
C MET A 210 11.48 -9.60 5.91
N MET A 211 11.03 -8.70 6.79
CA MET A 211 10.08 -7.65 6.44
C MET A 211 10.70 -6.25 6.46
N SER A 212 12.01 -6.14 6.56
CA SER A 212 12.77 -4.91 6.34
C SER A 212 13.05 -4.77 4.84
N ILE A 213 12.29 -3.92 4.17
CA ILE A 213 12.24 -3.82 2.69
C ILE A 213 13.63 -3.54 2.10
N GLU A 214 14.41 -2.72 2.76
CA GLU A 214 15.76 -2.31 2.33
C GLU A 214 16.74 -3.49 2.18
N GLU A 215 16.44 -4.63 2.81
CA GLU A 215 17.26 -5.83 2.76
C GLU A 215 16.88 -6.77 1.59
N HIS A 216 15.82 -6.44 0.83
CA HIS A 216 15.19 -7.36 -0.14
C HIS A 216 14.89 -6.72 -1.49
N ILE A 217 15.68 -5.76 -1.93
CA ILE A 217 15.52 -5.14 -3.27
C ILE A 217 15.96 -6.16 -4.32
N PRO A 218 15.06 -6.64 -5.20
CA PRO A 218 15.42 -7.62 -6.23
C PRO A 218 16.08 -6.94 -7.43
N ASP A 219 16.84 -7.71 -8.22
CA ASP A 219 17.51 -7.20 -9.43
C ASP A 219 16.54 -6.65 -10.48
N ASP A 220 15.30 -7.17 -10.50
CA ASP A 220 14.22 -6.74 -11.39
C ASP A 220 13.22 -5.79 -10.70
N CYS A 221 13.64 -5.11 -9.64
CA CYS A 221 12.78 -4.14 -8.96
C CYS A 221 12.28 -3.07 -9.95
N PRO A 222 10.96 -2.82 -10.02
CA PRO A 222 10.42 -1.81 -10.92
C PRO A 222 10.83 -0.39 -10.50
N PRO A 223 10.65 0.62 -11.38
CA PRO A 223 10.88 2.01 -11.02
C PRO A 223 10.07 2.43 -9.79
N VAL A 224 10.69 3.22 -8.91
CA VAL A 224 10.11 3.65 -7.64
C VAL A 224 10.05 5.18 -7.55
N PHE A 225 8.87 5.70 -7.19
CA PHE A 225 8.70 7.09 -6.76
C PHE A 225 8.47 7.11 -5.25
N MET A 226 9.22 7.94 -4.53
CA MET A 226 9.00 8.06 -3.09
C MET A 226 9.18 9.48 -2.58
N ILE A 227 8.43 9.80 -1.52
CA ILE A 227 8.55 11.08 -0.82
C ILE A 227 8.49 10.88 0.69
N ASN A 228 9.05 11.82 1.43
CA ASN A 228 8.82 11.97 2.86
C ASN A 228 9.00 13.43 3.30
N CYS A 229 8.71 13.73 4.55
CA CYS A 229 8.93 15.03 5.19
C CYS A 229 9.83 14.87 6.42
N LYS A 230 10.79 15.79 6.61
CA LYS A 230 11.71 15.74 7.77
C LYS A 230 10.99 15.95 9.10
N ASP A 231 9.89 16.68 9.09
CA ASP A 231 9.06 16.97 10.27
C ASP A 231 7.96 15.92 10.52
N ASP A 232 8.06 14.73 9.90
CA ASP A 232 7.12 13.62 10.09
C ASP A 232 7.21 13.07 11.53
N PRO A 233 6.14 13.23 12.35
CA PRO A 233 6.16 12.79 13.76
C PRO A 233 5.77 11.31 13.94
N VAL A 234 5.45 10.59 12.86
CA VAL A 234 4.90 9.23 12.89
C VAL A 234 5.87 8.21 12.33
N VAL A 235 6.32 8.41 11.09
CA VAL A 235 7.31 7.58 10.44
C VAL A 235 8.59 8.41 10.27
N ASP A 236 9.62 8.03 10.97
CA ASP A 236 10.91 8.72 10.87
C ASP A 236 11.39 8.72 9.42
N TRP A 237 11.75 9.90 8.90
CA TRP A 237 12.14 10.11 7.51
C TRP A 237 13.39 9.32 7.10
N HIS A 238 14.19 8.85 8.04
CA HIS A 238 15.30 7.94 7.76
C HIS A 238 14.83 6.60 7.15
N ASN A 239 13.56 6.20 7.31
CA ASN A 239 13.01 5.08 6.57
C ASN A 239 13.19 5.27 5.05
N SER A 240 12.84 6.47 4.55
CA SER A 240 13.00 6.77 3.11
C SER A 240 14.46 6.92 2.70
N VAL A 241 15.33 7.45 3.56
CA VAL A 241 16.78 7.53 3.28
C VAL A 241 17.41 6.13 3.19
N ILE A 242 17.00 5.22 4.07
CA ILE A 242 17.46 3.83 4.02
C ILE A 242 17.02 3.15 2.72
N LEU A 243 15.77 3.38 2.31
CA LEU A 243 15.24 2.83 1.05
C LEU A 243 15.93 3.44 -0.17
N ASP A 244 16.13 4.76 -0.20
CA ASP A 244 16.87 5.47 -1.26
C ASP A 244 18.26 4.88 -1.48
N LYS A 245 18.97 4.67 -0.37
CA LYS A 245 20.29 4.02 -0.41
C LYS A 245 20.21 2.60 -0.97
N ALA A 246 19.27 1.79 -0.51
CA ALA A 246 19.14 0.41 -0.96
C ALA A 246 18.79 0.32 -2.46
N LEU A 247 17.89 1.20 -2.95
CA LEU A 247 17.53 1.29 -4.36
C LEU A 247 18.73 1.77 -5.22
N THR A 248 19.50 2.74 -4.71
CA THR A 248 20.72 3.23 -5.37
C THR A 248 21.76 2.12 -5.48
N ASP A 249 22.04 1.41 -4.38
CA ASP A 249 23.00 0.32 -4.33
C ASP A 249 22.63 -0.83 -5.27
N ALA A 250 21.31 -1.09 -5.43
CA ALA A 250 20.77 -2.09 -6.36
C ALA A 250 20.66 -1.58 -7.82
N GLY A 251 20.98 -0.31 -8.10
CA GLY A 251 20.86 0.25 -9.45
C GLY A 251 19.43 0.44 -9.96
N VAL A 252 18.45 0.49 -9.06
CA VAL A 252 17.03 0.65 -9.40
C VAL A 252 16.75 2.10 -9.79
N SER A 253 16.03 2.29 -10.91
CA SER A 253 15.53 3.62 -11.30
C SER A 253 14.53 4.13 -10.27
N HIS A 254 14.82 5.25 -9.62
CA HIS A 254 13.91 5.81 -8.64
C HIS A 254 14.01 7.33 -8.54
N LYS A 255 12.95 7.95 -8.00
CA LYS A 255 12.90 9.37 -7.67
C LYS A 255 12.53 9.51 -6.20
N TYR A 256 13.42 10.10 -5.42
CA TYR A 256 13.20 10.42 -4.02
C TYR A 256 13.11 11.93 -3.81
N ILE A 257 12.08 12.40 -3.10
CA ILE A 257 11.91 13.80 -2.72
C ILE A 257 11.72 13.88 -1.20
N LEU A 258 12.64 14.53 -0.53
CA LEU A 258 12.57 14.82 0.89
C LEU A 258 12.20 16.29 1.10
N TYR A 259 10.98 16.52 1.59
CA TYR A 259 10.49 17.85 1.92
C TYR A 259 10.91 18.26 3.34
N GLU A 260 11.12 19.55 3.59
CA GLU A 260 11.45 20.03 4.92
C GLU A 260 10.23 19.92 5.87
N THR A 261 9.05 20.22 5.37
CA THR A 261 7.81 20.22 6.17
C THR A 261 6.65 19.56 5.43
N GLY A 262 5.71 19.00 6.19
CA GLY A 262 4.48 18.37 5.65
C GLY A 262 3.84 17.41 6.63
N LYS A 263 4.58 16.95 7.64
CA LYS A 263 4.13 15.96 8.62
C LYS A 263 3.83 14.61 7.98
N HIS A 264 2.83 13.91 8.50
CA HIS A 264 2.42 12.57 8.07
C HIS A 264 0.94 12.51 7.71
N GLY A 265 0.55 11.59 6.81
CA GLY A 265 -0.87 11.30 6.57
C GLY A 265 -1.61 12.39 5.80
N PHE A 266 -0.93 13.18 4.98
CA PHE A 266 -1.57 14.26 4.23
C PHE A 266 -2.23 13.80 2.91
N GLY A 267 -1.92 12.59 2.42
CA GLY A 267 -2.52 12.07 1.19
C GLY A 267 -2.48 13.05 0.02
N VAL A 268 -3.61 13.27 -0.61
CA VAL A 268 -3.80 14.27 -1.67
C VAL A 268 -4.53 15.52 -1.19
N SER A 269 -4.65 15.73 0.12
CA SER A 269 -5.41 16.82 0.73
C SER A 269 -4.86 18.20 0.34
N ASP A 270 -5.78 19.15 0.12
CA ASP A 270 -5.43 20.56 -0.04
C ASP A 270 -5.34 21.31 1.30
N VAL A 271 -5.74 20.67 2.38
CA VAL A 271 -5.75 21.23 3.74
C VAL A 271 -4.56 20.74 4.57
N TYR A 272 -4.30 19.42 4.52
CA TYR A 272 -3.19 18.79 5.24
C TYR A 272 -1.89 18.84 4.43
N GLY A 273 -0.77 18.65 5.12
CA GLY A 273 0.56 18.87 4.54
C GLY A 273 0.94 20.34 4.43
N SER A 274 2.14 20.61 3.95
CA SER A 274 2.62 21.96 3.63
C SER A 274 2.40 22.30 2.15
N PRO A 275 2.45 23.59 1.77
CA PRO A 275 2.44 23.96 0.36
C PRO A 275 3.59 23.31 -0.45
N GLU A 276 4.72 23.04 0.23
CA GLU A 276 5.85 22.36 -0.37
C GLU A 276 5.55 20.87 -0.61
N SER A 277 5.14 20.14 0.44
CA SER A 277 4.90 18.71 0.34
C SER A 277 3.76 18.36 -0.60
N ARG A 278 2.74 19.22 -0.74
CA ARG A 278 1.62 19.00 -1.69
C ARG A 278 2.06 18.95 -3.15
N LYS A 279 3.23 19.47 -3.50
CA LYS A 279 3.79 19.40 -4.88
C LYS A 279 4.10 17.97 -5.30
N TRP A 280 4.18 17.03 -4.36
CA TRP A 280 4.45 15.64 -4.68
C TRP A 280 3.46 15.07 -5.72
N ARG A 281 2.23 15.56 -5.72
CA ARG A 281 1.17 15.16 -6.66
C ARG A 281 1.58 15.43 -8.10
N ASP A 282 2.01 16.65 -8.39
CA ASP A 282 2.46 17.04 -9.72
C ASP A 282 3.75 16.32 -10.11
N GLU A 283 4.68 16.18 -9.15
CA GLU A 283 5.94 15.46 -9.34
C GLU A 283 5.73 13.97 -9.65
N PHE A 284 4.74 13.34 -9.02
CA PHE A 284 4.34 11.96 -9.34
C PHE A 284 3.73 11.85 -10.73
N LEU A 285 2.81 12.76 -11.10
CA LEU A 285 2.19 12.74 -12.43
C LEU A 285 3.23 12.93 -13.55
N ILE A 286 4.18 13.85 -13.36
CA ILE A 286 5.28 14.07 -14.31
C ILE A 286 6.15 12.79 -14.41
N TRP A 287 6.55 12.24 -13.27
CA TRP A 287 7.36 11.03 -13.22
C TRP A 287 6.66 9.83 -13.89
N LEU A 288 5.38 9.61 -13.57
CA LEU A 288 4.61 8.48 -14.12
C LEU A 288 4.47 8.59 -15.65
N ARG A 289 4.18 9.78 -16.17
CA ARG A 289 4.11 10.00 -17.62
C ARG A 289 5.44 9.69 -18.29
N GLY A 290 6.54 10.16 -17.71
CA GLY A 290 7.88 9.89 -18.25
C GLY A 290 8.31 8.41 -18.25
N LEU A 291 7.58 7.51 -17.58
CA LEU A 291 7.85 6.06 -17.69
C LEU A 291 7.32 5.46 -19.00
N TYR A 292 6.38 6.13 -19.68
CA TYR A 292 5.66 5.60 -20.83
C TYR A 292 5.79 6.46 -22.11
N GLU A 293 6.56 7.55 -22.05
CA GLU A 293 6.99 8.36 -23.17
C GLU A 293 8.32 7.84 -23.75
#